data_342fc193a0106739fcc381119185d58c
#
_entry.id   342fc193a0106739fcc381119185d58c
#
_cell.length_a   1.000
_cell.length_b   1.000
_cell.length_c   1.000
_cell.angle_alpha   90.00
_cell.angle_beta   90.00
_cell.angle_gamma   90.00
#
_symmetry.space_group_name_H-M   'P 1'
#
loop_
_entity.id
_entity.type
_entity.pdbx_description
1 polymer ?
#
loop_
_entity_poly.entity_id
_entity_poly.type
_entity_poly.pdbx_seq_one_letter_code
_entity_poly.pdbx_strand_id
1 'polypeptide(L)' 'MSKITAMDAENIAREFIGSRHPRIKTIRFTRTWREGDVWLVEGELWFERALFFTARRSFRLRISAETREVASYEEAKETK' A
#
# COMPACT_ATOMS: atom_id res chain seq x y z
N MET A 1 16.44 7.46 -18.73
CA MET A 1 15.71 7.57 -17.49
C MET A 1 14.66 6.50 -17.39
N SER A 2 14.77 5.69 -16.40
CA SER A 2 13.81 4.61 -16.28
C SER A 2 12.66 5.04 -15.37
N LYS A 3 11.48 4.71 -15.80
CA LYS A 3 10.30 4.93 -15.01
C LYS A 3 10.02 3.69 -14.21
N ILE A 4 9.37 3.87 -13.09
CA ILE A 4 9.04 2.71 -12.27
C ILE A 4 7.93 1.91 -12.93
N THR A 5 7.91 0.64 -12.62
CA THR A 5 6.91 -0.29 -13.14
C THR A 5 5.87 -0.56 -12.07
N ALA A 6 4.83 -1.33 -12.43
CA ALA A 6 3.83 -1.72 -11.44
C ALA A 6 4.46 -2.48 -10.28
N MET A 7 5.41 -3.36 -10.58
CA MET A 7 6.08 -4.11 -9.52
C MET A 7 6.87 -3.18 -8.61
N ASP A 8 7.52 -2.17 -9.19
CA ASP A 8 8.22 -1.18 -8.38
C ASP A 8 7.27 -0.44 -7.46
N ALA A 9 6.11 -0.06 -7.99
CA ALA A 9 5.12 0.65 -7.19
C ALA A 9 4.66 -0.20 -6.04
N GLU A 10 4.45 -1.49 -6.27
CA GLU A 10 4.02 -2.38 -5.20
C GLU A 10 5.11 -2.58 -4.16
N ASN A 11 6.36 -2.64 -4.58
CA ASN A 11 7.47 -2.75 -3.62
C ASN A 11 7.60 -1.49 -2.78
N ILE A 12 7.42 -0.33 -3.39
CA ILE A 12 7.44 0.92 -2.65
C ILE A 12 6.30 0.96 -1.64
N ALA A 13 5.13 0.52 -2.06
CA ALA A 13 3.98 0.47 -1.18
C ALA A 13 4.23 -0.47 0.00
N ARG A 14 4.80 -1.63 -0.29
CA ARG A 14 5.08 -2.62 0.76
C ARG A 14 6.04 -2.06 1.79
N GLU A 15 7.09 -1.38 1.36
CA GLU A 15 8.03 -0.79 2.28
C GLU A 15 7.41 0.34 3.09
N PHE A 16 6.63 1.16 2.44
CA PHE A 16 5.98 2.28 3.12
C PHE A 16 5.04 1.78 4.20
N ILE A 17 4.21 0.80 3.85
CA ILE A 17 3.23 0.26 4.78
C ILE A 17 3.93 -0.49 5.91
N GLY A 18 4.96 -1.26 5.58
CA GLY A 18 5.69 -2.00 6.61
C GLY A 18 6.33 -1.11 7.64
N SER A 19 6.78 0.06 7.21
CA SER A 19 7.39 1.00 8.13
C SER A 19 6.33 1.65 9.03
N ARG A 20 5.11 1.82 8.56
CA ARG A 20 4.03 2.39 9.36
C ARG A 20 3.40 1.38 10.31
N HIS A 21 3.40 0.12 9.92
CA HIS A 21 2.71 -0.93 10.68
C HIS A 21 3.67 -2.06 10.98
N PRO A 22 4.44 -1.95 12.06
CA PRO A 22 5.43 -3.00 12.35
C PRO A 22 4.81 -4.35 12.66
N ARG A 23 3.53 -4.38 12.98
CA ARG A 23 2.86 -5.65 13.29
C ARG A 23 2.09 -6.23 12.14
N ILE A 24 2.40 -5.77 10.95
CA ILE A 24 1.67 -6.22 9.78
C ILE A 24 1.93 -7.70 9.53
N LYS A 25 0.88 -8.43 9.22
CA LYS A 25 0.99 -9.85 8.89
C LYS A 25 1.03 -10.07 7.40
N THR A 26 0.14 -9.44 6.69
CA THR A 26 -0.04 -9.69 5.27
C THR A 26 -0.46 -8.43 4.57
N ILE A 27 0.08 -8.23 3.38
CA ILE A 27 -0.36 -7.18 2.48
C ILE A 27 -0.84 -7.86 1.22
N ARG A 28 -2.01 -7.50 0.77
CA ARG A 28 -2.56 -8.03 -0.46
C ARG A 28 -2.88 -6.88 -1.39
N PHE A 29 -2.26 -6.88 -2.56
CA PHE A 29 -2.54 -5.85 -3.55
C PHE A 29 -3.70 -6.32 -4.41
N THR A 30 -4.74 -5.49 -4.50
CA THR A 30 -5.91 -5.85 -5.27
C THR A 30 -5.93 -5.13 -6.60
N ARG A 31 -5.27 -3.98 -6.69
CA ARG A 31 -5.28 -3.23 -7.92
C ARG A 31 -4.08 -2.29 -7.97
N THR A 32 -3.41 -2.27 -9.11
CA THR A 32 -2.28 -1.37 -9.33
C THR A 32 -2.41 -0.84 -10.74
N TRP A 33 -2.48 0.48 -10.86
CA TRP A 33 -2.61 1.07 -12.19
C TRP A 33 -1.95 2.43 -12.21
N ARG A 34 -1.80 2.96 -13.39
CA ARG A 34 -1.11 4.22 -13.58
C ARG A 34 -2.04 5.23 -14.22
N GLU A 35 -2.00 6.45 -13.70
CA GLU A 35 -2.70 7.58 -14.29
C GLU A 35 -1.70 8.71 -14.45
N GLY A 36 -1.35 9.03 -15.70
CA GLY A 36 -0.35 10.05 -15.94
C GLY A 36 0.97 9.68 -15.28
N ASP A 37 1.46 10.55 -14.41
CA ASP A 37 2.73 10.35 -13.74
C ASP A 37 2.57 9.78 -12.34
N VAL A 38 1.42 9.19 -12.06
CA VAL A 38 1.12 8.68 -10.72
C VAL A 38 0.73 7.23 -10.82
N TRP A 39 1.34 6.42 -9.97
CA TRP A 39 0.92 5.04 -9.77
C TRP A 39 -0.05 4.98 -8.61
N LEU A 40 -1.15 4.27 -8.81
CA LEU A 40 -2.14 4.07 -7.76
C LEU A 40 -2.10 2.61 -7.36
N VAL A 41 -2.02 2.37 -6.06
CA VAL A 41 -1.94 1.02 -5.52
C VAL A 41 -3.02 0.88 -4.47
N GLU A 42 -3.86 -0.13 -4.64
CA GLU A 42 -4.92 -0.42 -3.69
C GLU A 42 -4.78 -1.84 -3.20
N GLY A 43 -5.21 -2.06 -1.98
CA GLY A 43 -5.18 -3.40 -1.46
C GLY A 43 -5.71 -3.47 -0.05
N GLU A 44 -5.34 -4.55 0.61
CA GLU A 44 -5.79 -4.84 1.96
C GLU A 44 -4.62 -5.20 2.83
N LEU A 45 -4.73 -4.83 4.10
CA LEU A 45 -3.75 -5.14 5.11
C LEU A 45 -4.36 -6.01 6.19
N TRP A 46 -3.57 -6.93 6.68
CA TRP A 46 -3.93 -7.69 7.88
C TRP A 46 -2.81 -7.51 8.88
N PHE A 47 -3.16 -7.16 10.12
CA PHE A 47 -2.15 -7.04 11.16
C PHE A 47 -2.73 -7.50 12.48
N GLU A 48 -1.85 -7.86 13.38
CA GLU A 48 -2.26 -8.35 14.69
C GLU A 48 -2.59 -7.21 15.61
N ARG A 49 -3.75 -7.29 16.24
CA ARG A 49 -4.13 -6.32 17.23
C ARG A 49 -3.95 -6.84 18.63
N ALA A 50 -4.29 -8.10 18.82
CA ALA A 50 -4.18 -8.74 20.11
C ALA A 50 -3.92 -10.20 19.85
N LEU A 51 -3.83 -10.97 20.90
CA LEU A 51 -3.35 -12.33 20.85
C LEU A 51 -4.05 -13.19 19.81
N PHE A 52 -5.34 -13.10 19.71
CA PHE A 52 -6.09 -13.94 18.80
C PHE A 52 -6.89 -13.13 17.80
N PHE A 53 -6.54 -11.88 17.63
CA PHE A 53 -7.33 -11.02 16.75
C PHE A 53 -6.46 -10.40 15.69
N THR A 54 -7.00 -10.38 14.46
CA THR A 54 -6.39 -9.63 13.38
C THR A 54 -7.34 -8.55 12.95
N ALA A 55 -6.78 -7.43 12.55
CA ALA A 55 -7.55 -6.34 11.99
C ALA A 55 -7.27 -6.29 10.50
N ARG A 56 -8.28 -5.90 9.75
CA ARG A 56 -8.15 -5.74 8.30
C ARG A 56 -8.53 -4.32 7.93
N ARG A 57 -7.74 -3.74 7.05
CA ARG A 57 -8.02 -2.42 6.50
C ARG A 57 -7.73 -2.41 5.03
N SER A 58 -8.49 -1.62 4.31
CA SER A 58 -8.13 -1.36 2.92
C SER A 58 -7.24 -0.13 2.86
N PHE A 59 -6.43 -0.05 1.83
CA PHE A 59 -5.51 1.08 1.68
C PHE A 59 -5.45 1.52 0.23
N ARG A 60 -5.01 2.75 0.06
CA ARG A 60 -4.75 3.30 -1.25
C ARG A 60 -3.54 4.22 -1.15
N LEU A 61 -2.59 4.04 -2.07
CA LEU A 61 -1.42 4.90 -2.17
C LEU A 61 -1.36 5.53 -3.54
N ARG A 62 -0.79 6.72 -3.55
CA ARG A 62 -0.39 7.36 -4.80
C ARG A 62 1.11 7.55 -4.75
N ILE A 63 1.80 7.11 -5.79
CA ILE A 63 3.25 7.14 -5.84
C ILE A 63 3.67 7.87 -7.10
N SER A 64 4.56 8.83 -6.96
CA SER A 64 5.08 9.56 -8.11
C SER A 64 5.93 8.62 -8.96
N ALA A 65 5.60 8.54 -10.24
CA ALA A 65 6.38 7.73 -11.16
C ALA A 65 7.77 8.29 -11.39
N GLU A 66 7.95 9.59 -11.17
CA GLU A 66 9.23 10.24 -11.40
C GLU A 66 10.14 10.17 -10.19
N THR A 67 9.60 10.46 -9.01
CA THR A 67 10.44 10.60 -7.82
C THR A 67 10.40 9.36 -6.95
N ARG A 68 9.47 8.46 -7.18
CA ARG A 68 9.26 7.25 -6.38
C ARG A 68 8.75 7.55 -4.98
N GLU A 69 8.33 8.77 -4.75
CA GLU A 69 7.84 9.15 -3.43
C GLU A 69 6.35 8.88 -3.31
N VAL A 70 5.95 8.52 -2.11
CA VAL A 70 4.54 8.33 -1.82
C VAL A 70 3.91 9.70 -1.67
N ALA A 71 3.01 10.04 -2.59
CA ALA A 71 2.36 11.34 -2.59
C ALA A 71 1.20 11.38 -1.63
N SER A 72 0.49 10.27 -1.46
CA SER A 72 -0.59 10.21 -0.49
C SER A 72 -0.84 8.78 -0.08
N TYR A 73 -1.42 8.61 1.09
CA TYR A 73 -1.72 7.30 1.64
C TYR A 73 -2.99 7.39 2.46
N GLU A 74 -3.90 6.49 2.22
CA GLU A 74 -5.18 6.44 2.92
C GLU A 74 -5.47 5.03 3.37
N GLU A 75 -6.07 4.92 4.52
CA GLU A 75 -6.57 3.65 5.03
C GLU A 75 -8.03 3.79 5.40
N ALA A 76 -8.78 2.74 5.18
CA ALA A 76 -10.18 2.70 5.58
C ALA A 76 -10.39 1.45 6.41
N LYS A 77 -11.01 1.64 7.56
CA LYS A 77 -11.35 0.51 8.40
C LYS A 77 -12.39 -0.34 7.73
N GLU A 78 -12.25 -1.63 7.91
CA GLU A 78 -13.25 -2.55 7.47
C GLU A 78 -14.45 -2.41 8.38
N THR A 79 -15.58 -2.08 7.82
CA THR A 79 -16.79 -2.01 8.63
C THR A 79 -17.71 -3.16 8.29
N LYS A 80 -18.42 -3.58 9.27
CA LYS A 80 -19.33 -4.71 9.07
C LYS A 80 -20.75 -4.24 8.98
#